data_5bb57b81e8e8e48c58b3ef22cff6a542
#
_entry.id   5bb57b81e8e8e48c58b3ef22cff6a542
#
_cell.length_a   1.000
_cell.length_b   1.000
_cell.length_c   1.000
_cell.angle_alpha   90.00
_cell.angle_beta   90.00
_cell.angle_gamma   90.00
#
_symmetry.space_group_name_H-M   'P 1'
#
loop_
_entity.id
_entity.type
_entity.pdbx_description
1 polymer ?
#
loop_
_entity_poly.entity_id
_entity_poly.type
_entity_poly.pdbx_seq_one_letter_code
_entity_poly.pdbx_strand_id
1 'polypeptide(L)'
;MARFGIAIVREYERGVVFRLGKLRNTRDPGMRFMIPLADRMVKVSLRTVTRPIESQQVITKDNVSINVAAVAYYRRTDPVRSIIEVENADAAIYQIAQTTVRNVVGSSSLDQVLSHTGVLNDAIKVILETTSERWGVVVQIVELKDIVLPDSMKRAMAREAEAEREKRAKIIAAEGEALSAGKLAEAADVIRAHPISLQLRNLQVLSEIAIEKNSTIIFPAQFMDTVRGLTQFVESESAGSEPMPAQTLAAVEPTPSAGLPPVSPAV
;
A
#
# COMPACT_ATOMS: atom_id res chain seq x y z
N MET A 1 -17.82 43.02 44.24
CA MET A 1 -18.81 41.92 44.36
C MET A 1 -18.20 40.82 45.20
N ALA A 2 -18.75 40.54 46.35
CA ALA A 2 -18.30 39.46 47.22
C ALA A 2 -18.55 38.13 46.50
N ARG A 3 -17.51 37.52 46.00
CA ARG A 3 -17.58 36.14 45.45
C ARG A 3 -17.81 35.24 46.66
N PHE A 4 -19.00 34.68 46.77
CA PHE A 4 -19.28 33.61 47.69
C PHE A 4 -18.18 32.54 47.56
N GLY A 5 -17.63 32.10 48.72
CA GLY A 5 -16.54 31.15 48.79
C GLY A 5 -16.88 29.73 48.33
N ILE A 6 -17.73 29.59 47.32
CA ILE A 6 -18.15 28.33 46.74
C ILE A 6 -17.69 28.29 45.29
N ALA A 7 -16.96 27.24 44.95
CA ALA A 7 -16.58 26.93 43.57
C ALA A 7 -17.02 25.51 43.17
N ILE A 8 -17.60 25.40 42.00
CA ILE A 8 -17.98 24.12 41.41
C ILE A 8 -16.85 23.70 40.46
N VAL A 9 -16.30 22.54 40.71
CA VAL A 9 -15.29 21.89 39.84
C VAL A 9 -15.99 20.77 39.05
N ARG A 10 -15.93 20.82 37.75
CA ARG A 10 -16.55 19.82 36.86
C ARG A 10 -15.78 18.52 36.92
N GLU A 11 -16.38 17.41 36.52
CA GLU A 11 -15.77 16.07 36.58
C GLU A 11 -14.46 15.95 35.75
N TYR A 12 -14.43 16.64 34.65
CA TYR A 12 -13.25 16.70 33.77
C TYR A 12 -12.24 17.79 34.15
N GLU A 13 -12.44 18.49 35.28
CA GLU A 13 -11.55 19.52 35.79
C GLU A 13 -10.98 19.12 37.14
N ARG A 14 -9.80 19.66 37.46
CA ARG A 14 -9.24 19.65 38.80
C ARG A 14 -8.98 21.08 39.23
N GLY A 15 -9.31 21.36 40.46
CA GLY A 15 -9.07 22.67 41.05
C GLY A 15 -7.75 22.68 41.83
N VAL A 16 -6.76 23.44 41.37
CA VAL A 16 -5.53 23.69 42.12
C VAL A 16 -5.69 24.91 42.97
N VAL A 17 -5.58 24.73 44.31
CA VAL A 17 -5.83 25.81 45.30
C VAL A 17 -4.53 26.37 45.82
N PHE A 18 -4.37 27.68 45.64
CA PHE A 18 -3.29 28.48 46.21
C PHE A 18 -3.84 29.26 47.39
N ARG A 19 -3.22 29.14 48.55
CA ARG A 19 -3.52 29.94 49.73
C ARG A 19 -2.38 30.92 49.99
N LEU A 20 -2.68 32.20 49.94
CA LEU A 20 -1.70 33.29 50.10
C LEU A 20 -0.45 33.06 49.22
N GLY A 21 -0.65 32.58 47.97
CA GLY A 21 0.42 32.31 47.02
C GLY A 21 1.10 30.94 47.13
N LYS A 22 0.87 30.19 48.23
CA LYS A 22 1.45 28.83 48.37
C LYS A 22 0.45 27.78 47.90
N LEU A 23 0.96 26.80 47.15
CA LEU A 23 0.18 25.62 46.79
C LEU A 23 -0.26 24.88 48.06
N ARG A 24 -1.53 24.60 48.17
CA ARG A 24 -2.07 23.85 49.30
C ARG A 24 -2.50 22.45 48.96
N ASN A 25 -3.42 22.32 48.00
CA ASN A 25 -3.98 21.03 47.63
C ASN A 25 -4.69 21.07 46.27
N THR A 26 -4.86 19.90 45.65
CA THR A 26 -5.71 19.69 44.50
C THR A 26 -7.11 19.31 44.98
N ARG A 27 -8.14 19.88 44.40
CA ARG A 27 -9.54 19.58 44.69
C ARG A 27 -10.16 18.76 43.60
N ASP A 28 -10.78 17.66 44.00
CA ASP A 28 -11.57 16.78 43.15
C ASP A 28 -12.89 17.46 42.71
N PRO A 29 -13.57 16.92 41.70
CA PRO A 29 -14.85 17.43 41.22
C PRO A 29 -15.89 17.55 42.31
N GLY A 30 -16.85 18.46 42.08
CA GLY A 30 -17.94 18.74 43.00
C GLY A 30 -17.93 20.16 43.53
N MET A 31 -18.80 20.43 44.49
CA MET A 31 -18.91 21.71 45.17
C MET A 31 -17.82 21.81 46.23
N ARG A 32 -17.01 22.88 46.20
CA ARG A 32 -15.89 23.10 47.10
C ARG A 32 -15.98 24.49 47.74
N PHE A 33 -15.77 24.52 49.04
CA PHE A 33 -15.69 25.75 49.77
C PHE A 33 -14.29 26.34 49.78
N MET A 34 -14.19 27.63 49.55
CA MET A 34 -12.93 28.38 49.55
C MET A 34 -13.06 29.58 50.49
N ILE A 35 -11.97 29.97 51.11
CA ILE A 35 -11.91 31.16 51.94
C ILE A 35 -11.74 32.36 51.01
N PRO A 36 -12.76 33.24 50.91
CA PRO A 36 -12.63 34.45 50.09
C PRO A 36 -11.44 35.29 50.60
N LEU A 37 -10.72 35.94 49.70
CA LEU A 37 -9.46 36.68 49.89
C LEU A 37 -8.19 35.82 50.08
N ALA A 38 -8.25 34.68 50.77
CA ALA A 38 -7.05 33.87 51.07
C ALA A 38 -6.79 32.79 49.99
N ASP A 39 -7.84 32.18 49.47
CA ASP A 39 -7.75 31.06 48.54
C ASP A 39 -8.00 31.52 47.09
N ARG A 40 -7.07 31.18 46.20
CA ARG A 40 -7.21 31.32 44.74
C ARG A 40 -7.21 29.94 44.12
N MET A 41 -8.25 29.60 43.36
CA MET A 41 -8.35 28.33 42.65
C MET A 41 -8.20 28.53 41.16
N VAL A 42 -7.28 27.74 40.57
CA VAL A 42 -7.11 27.61 39.12
C VAL A 42 -7.70 26.26 38.70
N LYS A 43 -8.64 26.30 37.78
CA LYS A 43 -9.26 25.08 37.23
C LYS A 43 -8.46 24.62 36.02
N VAL A 44 -8.08 23.36 36.00
CA VAL A 44 -7.33 22.71 34.91
C VAL A 44 -8.19 21.60 34.33
N SER A 45 -8.40 21.64 33.02
CA SER A 45 -9.09 20.57 32.29
C SER A 45 -8.14 19.40 32.06
N LEU A 46 -8.63 18.18 32.32
CA LEU A 46 -7.88 16.92 32.07
C LEU A 46 -8.26 16.29 30.72
N ARG A 47 -9.15 16.92 29.96
CA ARG A 47 -9.53 16.41 28.64
C ARG A 47 -8.38 16.50 27.67
N THR A 48 -8.39 15.62 26.68
CA THR A 48 -7.47 15.69 25.55
C THR A 48 -7.74 16.96 24.75
N VAL A 49 -6.68 17.69 24.49
CA VAL A 49 -6.68 18.92 23.68
C VAL A 49 -6.04 18.57 22.34
N THR A 50 -6.70 18.97 21.27
CA THR A 50 -6.15 18.89 19.91
C THR A 50 -5.53 20.23 19.56
N ARG A 51 -4.24 20.25 19.23
CA ARG A 51 -3.53 21.46 18.86
C ARG A 51 -2.97 21.33 17.45
N PRO A 52 -3.49 22.09 16.48
CA PRO A 52 -2.88 22.16 15.17
C PRO A 52 -1.54 22.92 15.25
N ILE A 53 -0.54 22.37 14.57
CA ILE A 53 0.77 22.98 14.36
C ILE A 53 0.74 23.53 12.94
N GLU A 54 0.89 24.85 12.83
CA GLU A 54 0.83 25.55 11.56
C GLU A 54 1.88 25.03 10.57
N SER A 55 1.56 25.16 9.29
CA SER A 55 2.47 24.77 8.21
C SER A 55 3.79 25.52 8.29
N GLN A 56 4.88 24.79 8.26
CA GLN A 56 6.24 25.31 8.31
C GLN A 56 7.02 24.84 7.11
N GLN A 57 7.83 25.75 6.57
CA GLN A 57 8.81 25.42 5.56
C GLN A 57 10.01 24.74 6.22
N VAL A 58 10.34 23.55 5.77
CA VAL A 58 11.47 22.73 6.25
C VAL A 58 12.26 22.25 5.05
N ILE A 59 13.59 22.21 5.19
CA ILE A 59 14.47 21.62 4.18
C ILE A 59 14.83 20.21 4.66
N THR A 60 14.52 19.21 3.85
CA THR A 60 14.85 17.81 4.13
C THR A 60 16.33 17.53 3.95
N LYS A 61 16.79 16.35 4.39
CA LYS A 61 18.17 15.89 4.20
C LYS A 61 18.60 15.90 2.73
N ASP A 62 17.65 15.68 1.81
CA ASP A 62 17.88 15.66 0.36
C ASP A 62 17.89 17.07 -0.26
N ASN A 63 17.95 18.10 0.57
CA ASN A 63 17.96 19.51 0.18
C ASN A 63 16.69 19.96 -0.57
N VAL A 64 15.55 19.33 -0.27
CA VAL A 64 14.25 19.70 -0.82
C VAL A 64 13.48 20.53 0.20
N SER A 65 12.99 21.69 -0.22
CA SER A 65 12.14 22.55 0.61
C SER A 65 10.70 22.07 0.54
N ILE A 66 10.12 21.70 1.69
CA ILE A 66 8.73 21.25 1.82
C ILE A 66 8.00 22.04 2.87
N ASN A 67 6.68 22.16 2.76
CA ASN A 67 5.84 22.71 3.81
C ASN A 67 5.13 21.56 4.53
N VAL A 68 5.28 21.51 5.85
CA VAL A 68 4.73 20.44 6.68
C VAL A 68 3.86 21.03 7.77
N ALA A 69 2.63 20.56 7.87
CA ALA A 69 1.70 20.80 8.98
C ALA A 69 1.52 19.53 9.82
N ALA A 70 1.25 19.70 11.11
CA ALA A 70 1.01 18.57 12.01
C ALA A 70 -0.11 18.86 13.00
N VAL A 71 -0.56 17.83 13.70
CA VAL A 71 -1.53 17.95 14.79
C VAL A 71 -1.01 17.17 15.98
N ALA A 72 -1.03 17.79 17.17
CA ALA A 72 -0.70 17.14 18.42
C ALA A 72 -1.93 16.98 19.31
N TYR A 73 -2.09 15.77 19.85
CA TYR A 73 -3.11 15.42 20.83
C TYR A 73 -2.43 15.19 22.18
N TYR A 74 -2.78 15.99 23.17
CA TYR A 74 -2.20 15.88 24.50
C TYR A 74 -3.24 16.09 25.57
N ARG A 75 -2.97 15.61 26.76
CA ARG A 75 -3.79 15.84 27.95
C ARG A 75 -2.91 16.17 29.14
N ARG A 76 -3.45 16.96 30.08
CA ARG A 76 -2.81 17.22 31.36
C ARG A 76 -3.10 16.06 32.31
N THR A 77 -2.05 15.44 32.84
CA THR A 77 -2.16 14.33 33.79
C THR A 77 -1.97 14.84 35.19
N ASP A 78 -0.99 15.74 35.39
CA ASP A 78 -0.74 16.39 36.67
C ASP A 78 -1.10 17.89 36.59
N PRO A 79 -2.27 18.30 37.15
CA PRO A 79 -2.71 19.68 37.11
C PRO A 79 -1.82 20.63 37.92
N VAL A 80 -1.08 20.11 38.90
CA VAL A 80 -0.18 20.93 39.75
C VAL A 80 1.06 21.31 38.97
N ARG A 81 1.73 20.32 38.38
CA ARG A 81 2.92 20.58 37.56
C ARG A 81 2.61 21.46 36.37
N SER A 82 1.43 21.28 35.76
CA SER A 82 1.05 22.07 34.57
C SER A 82 0.83 23.56 34.86
N ILE A 83 0.75 23.97 36.13
CA ILE A 83 0.62 25.37 36.54
C ILE A 83 1.92 25.93 37.13
N ILE A 84 2.66 25.09 37.85
CA ILE A 84 3.84 25.55 38.60
C ILE A 84 5.08 25.56 37.71
N GLU A 85 5.27 24.49 36.93
CA GLU A 85 6.51 24.30 36.13
C GLU A 85 6.52 25.14 34.85
N VAL A 86 5.36 25.52 34.34
CA VAL A 86 5.24 26.27 33.09
C VAL A 86 4.11 27.28 33.17
N GLU A 87 4.35 28.50 32.73
CA GLU A 87 3.34 29.57 32.74
C GLU A 87 2.14 29.24 31.84
N ASN A 88 2.44 28.76 30.63
CA ASN A 88 1.44 28.37 29.63
C ASN A 88 1.84 27.04 28.95
N ALA A 89 1.31 25.94 29.48
CA ALA A 89 1.61 24.61 28.96
C ALA A 89 1.22 24.44 27.48
N ASP A 90 0.11 25.07 27.07
CA ASP A 90 -0.38 24.94 25.69
C ASP A 90 0.54 25.64 24.69
N ALA A 91 1.05 26.84 25.05
CA ALA A 91 1.99 27.59 24.23
C ALA A 91 3.36 26.89 24.18
N ALA A 92 3.83 26.39 25.33
CA ALA A 92 5.10 25.68 25.42
C ALA A 92 5.10 24.38 24.59
N ILE A 93 4.04 23.57 24.69
CA ILE A 93 3.88 22.35 23.88
C ILE A 93 3.84 22.70 22.40
N TYR A 94 3.12 23.76 22.02
CA TYR A 94 3.06 24.19 20.63
C TYR A 94 4.45 24.54 20.08
N GLN A 95 5.23 25.33 20.81
CA GLN A 95 6.58 25.72 20.37
C GLN A 95 7.54 24.54 20.27
N ILE A 96 7.51 23.63 21.27
CA ILE A 96 8.37 22.45 21.22
C ILE A 96 7.94 21.53 20.09
N ALA A 97 6.63 21.29 19.93
CA ALA A 97 6.12 20.50 18.83
C ALA A 97 6.55 21.07 17.47
N GLN A 98 6.45 22.39 17.30
CA GLN A 98 6.87 23.07 16.10
C GLN A 98 8.36 22.86 15.80
N THR A 99 9.20 23.00 16.82
CA THR A 99 10.65 22.81 16.68
C THR A 99 11.02 21.34 16.46
N THR A 100 10.36 20.43 17.14
CA THR A 100 10.61 18.99 17.00
C THR A 100 10.20 18.49 15.63
N VAL A 101 9.03 18.89 15.13
CA VAL A 101 8.59 18.56 13.76
C VAL A 101 9.62 19.04 12.74
N ARG A 102 10.08 20.29 12.87
CA ARG A 102 11.11 20.84 11.99
C ARG A 102 12.42 20.03 12.01
N ASN A 103 12.87 19.65 13.20
CA ASN A 103 14.13 18.92 13.37
C ASN A 103 14.03 17.48 12.82
N VAL A 104 12.95 16.76 13.13
CA VAL A 104 12.75 15.38 12.70
C VAL A 104 12.56 15.32 11.19
N VAL A 105 11.71 16.18 10.64
CA VAL A 105 11.50 16.26 9.18
C VAL A 105 12.76 16.71 8.46
N GLY A 106 13.50 17.71 9.00
CA GLY A 106 14.75 18.19 8.42
C GLY A 106 15.89 17.17 8.44
N SER A 107 15.88 16.23 9.37
CA SER A 107 16.86 15.13 9.43
C SER A 107 16.50 13.92 8.57
N SER A 108 15.29 13.87 8.03
CA SER A 108 14.76 12.77 7.23
C SER A 108 14.86 13.07 5.73
N SER A 109 14.91 11.99 4.91
CA SER A 109 14.80 12.13 3.46
C SER A 109 13.35 12.38 3.04
N LEU A 110 13.13 12.95 1.87
CA LEU A 110 11.81 13.20 1.33
C LEU A 110 10.99 11.90 1.21
N ASP A 111 11.63 10.83 0.75
CA ASP A 111 10.99 9.52 0.63
C ASP A 111 10.53 8.98 2.00
N GLN A 112 11.34 9.11 3.05
CA GLN A 112 10.96 8.74 4.41
C GLN A 112 9.77 9.54 4.92
N VAL A 113 9.75 10.85 4.63
CA VAL A 113 8.66 11.74 5.04
C VAL A 113 7.34 11.37 4.35
N LEU A 114 7.37 10.89 3.10
CA LEU A 114 6.18 10.52 2.33
C LEU A 114 5.73 9.07 2.58
N SER A 115 6.68 8.13 2.66
CA SER A 115 6.39 6.70 2.72
C SER A 115 6.31 6.15 4.14
N HIS A 116 7.04 6.72 5.09
CA HIS A 116 7.19 6.21 6.46
C HIS A 116 6.76 7.22 7.53
N THR A 117 5.66 7.94 7.27
CA THR A 117 5.11 8.95 8.20
C THR A 117 4.87 8.41 9.61
N GLY A 118 4.49 7.14 9.75
CA GLY A 118 4.27 6.50 11.06
C GLY A 118 5.52 6.51 11.95
N VAL A 119 6.68 6.16 11.40
CA VAL A 119 7.96 6.16 12.14
C VAL A 119 8.33 7.56 12.60
N LEU A 120 8.09 8.56 11.76
CA LEU A 120 8.34 9.96 12.09
C LEU A 120 7.39 10.48 13.17
N ASN A 121 6.13 10.12 13.09
CA ASN A 121 5.12 10.46 14.10
C ASN A 121 5.52 9.91 15.48
N ASP A 122 5.96 8.66 15.54
CA ASP A 122 6.44 8.03 16.77
C ASP A 122 7.72 8.69 17.30
N ALA A 123 8.67 9.02 16.44
CA ALA A 123 9.89 9.73 16.83
C ALA A 123 9.58 11.12 17.41
N ILE A 124 8.68 11.87 16.76
CA ILE A 124 8.23 13.18 17.25
C ILE A 124 7.53 13.04 18.60
N LYS A 125 6.63 12.04 18.72
CA LYS A 125 5.90 11.76 19.96
C LYS A 125 6.85 11.50 21.13
N VAL A 126 7.84 10.61 20.97
CA VAL A 126 8.81 10.26 22.03
C VAL A 126 9.60 11.49 22.51
N ILE A 127 10.05 12.34 21.60
CA ILE A 127 10.79 13.57 21.95
C ILE A 127 9.88 14.53 22.72
N LEU A 128 8.64 14.71 22.25
CA LEU A 128 7.67 15.59 22.90
C LEU A 128 7.28 15.07 24.26
N GLU A 129 7.03 13.78 24.40
CA GLU A 129 6.64 13.14 25.67
C GLU A 129 7.73 13.30 26.71
N THR A 130 9.00 13.01 26.36
CA THR A 130 10.15 13.19 27.27
C THR A 130 10.25 14.63 27.80
N THR A 131 9.94 15.62 26.95
CA THR A 131 10.06 17.01 27.34
C THR A 131 8.84 17.50 28.14
N SER A 132 7.63 17.07 27.74
CA SER A 132 6.37 17.52 28.35
C SER A 132 6.04 16.82 29.67
N GLU A 133 6.65 15.67 29.96
CA GLU A 133 6.45 14.92 31.20
C GLU A 133 6.76 15.78 32.44
N ARG A 134 7.78 16.63 32.37
CA ARG A 134 8.14 17.56 33.46
C ARG A 134 7.01 18.50 33.82
N TRP A 135 6.19 18.87 32.86
CA TRP A 135 5.04 19.76 33.01
C TRP A 135 3.74 19.05 33.37
N GLY A 136 3.81 17.73 33.61
CA GLY A 136 2.62 16.92 33.89
C GLY A 136 1.65 16.84 32.73
N VAL A 137 2.17 16.89 31.52
CA VAL A 137 1.41 16.76 30.27
C VAL A 137 1.90 15.53 29.52
N VAL A 138 0.96 14.70 29.06
CA VAL A 138 1.24 13.52 28.28
C VAL A 138 0.76 13.73 26.84
N VAL A 139 1.65 13.58 25.89
CA VAL A 139 1.35 13.61 24.46
C VAL A 139 0.89 12.23 24.04
N GLN A 140 -0.36 12.13 23.57
CA GLN A 140 -0.95 10.85 23.18
C GLN A 140 -0.57 10.46 21.77
N ILE A 141 -0.78 11.39 20.83
CA ILE A 141 -0.57 11.15 19.40
C ILE A 141 -0.04 12.46 18.79
N VAL A 142 0.86 12.31 17.85
CA VAL A 142 1.29 13.37 16.94
C VAL A 142 1.20 12.84 15.53
N GLU A 143 0.59 13.61 14.66
CA GLU A 143 0.39 13.21 13.26
C GLU A 143 0.81 14.34 12.33
N LEU A 144 1.60 14.00 11.33
CA LEU A 144 1.85 14.88 10.19
C LEU A 144 0.58 14.89 9.33
N LYS A 145 0.01 16.09 9.12
CA LYS A 145 -1.26 16.25 8.44
C LYS A 145 -1.08 16.49 6.94
N ASP A 146 -0.41 17.59 6.59
CA ASP A 146 -0.27 18.03 5.22
C ASP A 146 1.22 18.19 4.89
N ILE A 147 1.67 17.55 3.81
CA ILE A 147 3.01 17.68 3.27
C ILE A 147 2.89 18.27 1.87
N VAL A 148 3.24 19.53 1.72
CA VAL A 148 3.14 20.25 0.46
C VAL A 148 4.51 20.40 -0.18
N LEU A 149 4.66 19.82 -1.36
CA LEU A 149 5.87 19.87 -2.18
C LEU A 149 5.81 21.03 -3.17
N PRO A 150 6.96 21.59 -3.58
CA PRO A 150 7.04 22.52 -4.70
C PRO A 150 6.53 21.88 -6.00
N ASP A 151 5.89 22.65 -6.87
CA ASP A 151 5.27 22.14 -8.10
C ASP A 151 6.29 21.54 -9.09
N SER A 152 7.53 22.01 -9.09
CA SER A 152 8.62 21.41 -9.86
C SER A 152 8.90 19.98 -9.42
N MET A 153 8.93 19.74 -8.11
CA MET A 153 9.19 18.42 -7.52
C MET A 153 7.99 17.48 -7.71
N LYS A 154 6.76 17.99 -7.53
CA LYS A 154 5.55 17.19 -7.82
C LYS A 154 5.55 16.65 -9.25
N ARG A 155 5.94 17.49 -10.22
CA ARG A 155 6.05 17.07 -11.63
C ARG A 155 7.17 16.07 -11.88
N ALA A 156 8.31 16.21 -11.18
CA ALA A 156 9.41 15.25 -11.27
C ALA A 156 9.01 13.88 -10.72
N MET A 157 8.44 13.85 -9.51
CA MET A 157 7.96 12.62 -8.88
C MET A 157 6.81 11.97 -9.65
N ALA A 158 5.91 12.76 -10.26
CA ALA A 158 4.85 12.20 -11.10
C ALA A 158 5.43 11.46 -12.31
N ARG A 159 6.45 12.03 -12.99
CA ARG A 159 7.14 11.36 -14.11
C ARG A 159 7.90 10.11 -13.66
N GLU A 160 8.54 10.16 -12.52
CA GLU A 160 9.23 9.01 -11.93
C GLU A 160 8.24 7.88 -11.60
N ALA A 161 7.14 8.21 -10.93
CA ALA A 161 6.08 7.26 -10.61
C ALA A 161 5.42 6.67 -11.86
N GLU A 162 5.25 7.46 -12.92
CA GLU A 162 4.73 7.00 -14.21
C GLU A 162 5.70 6.02 -14.88
N ALA A 163 7.00 6.36 -14.92
CA ALA A 163 8.03 5.48 -15.47
C ALA A 163 8.16 4.17 -14.67
N GLU A 164 8.08 4.23 -13.33
CA GLU A 164 8.09 3.03 -12.48
C GLU A 164 6.87 2.14 -12.74
N ARG A 165 5.68 2.74 -12.87
CA ARG A 165 4.45 2.00 -13.20
C ARG A 165 4.54 1.38 -14.59
N GLU A 166 5.04 2.11 -15.58
CA GLU A 166 5.22 1.61 -16.94
C GLU A 166 6.22 0.44 -16.98
N LYS A 167 7.35 0.58 -16.28
CA LYS A 167 8.33 -0.51 -16.10
C LYS A 167 7.69 -1.74 -15.48
N ARG A 168 6.96 -1.57 -14.39
CA ARG A 168 6.26 -2.67 -13.69
C ARG A 168 5.19 -3.31 -14.56
N ALA A 169 4.42 -2.52 -15.30
CA ALA A 169 3.43 -3.01 -16.24
C ALA A 169 4.07 -3.85 -17.37
N LYS A 170 5.22 -3.40 -17.91
CA LYS A 170 5.97 -4.16 -18.92
C LYS A 170 6.51 -5.49 -18.38
N ILE A 171 7.00 -5.51 -17.14
CA ILE A 171 7.48 -6.73 -16.48
C ILE A 171 6.31 -7.71 -16.30
N ILE A 172 5.20 -7.26 -15.73
CA ILE A 172 4.00 -8.08 -15.51
C ILE A 172 3.45 -8.61 -16.84
N ALA A 173 3.42 -7.78 -17.89
CA ALA A 173 2.98 -8.20 -19.21
C ALA A 173 3.91 -9.30 -19.80
N ALA A 174 5.23 -9.10 -19.70
CA ALA A 174 6.21 -10.09 -20.17
C ALA A 174 6.16 -11.41 -19.38
N GLU A 175 5.99 -11.35 -18.06
CA GLU A 175 5.78 -12.53 -17.21
C GLU A 175 4.48 -13.25 -17.56
N GLY A 176 3.40 -12.50 -17.78
CA GLY A 176 2.11 -13.03 -18.22
C GLY A 176 2.20 -13.70 -19.60
N GLU A 177 2.91 -13.10 -20.53
CA GLU A 177 3.15 -13.66 -21.86
C GLU A 177 3.98 -14.94 -21.79
N ALA A 178 5.06 -14.95 -21.02
CA ALA A 178 5.89 -16.14 -20.80
C ALA A 178 5.11 -17.29 -20.17
N LEU A 179 4.28 -16.99 -19.15
CA LEU A 179 3.42 -17.97 -18.50
C LEU A 179 2.35 -18.50 -19.48
N SER A 180 1.75 -17.61 -20.25
CA SER A 180 0.75 -17.95 -21.28
C SER A 180 1.37 -18.83 -22.37
N ALA A 181 2.57 -18.47 -22.88
CA ALA A 181 3.29 -19.27 -23.86
C ALA A 181 3.60 -20.69 -23.34
N GLY A 182 4.02 -20.81 -22.08
CA GLY A 182 4.21 -22.10 -21.42
C GLY A 182 2.92 -22.93 -21.37
N LYS A 183 1.81 -22.32 -21.00
CA LYS A 183 0.48 -22.99 -20.95
C LYS A 183 -0.03 -23.37 -22.35
N LEU A 184 0.24 -22.55 -23.34
CA LEU A 184 -0.08 -22.87 -24.74
C LEU A 184 0.77 -24.04 -25.28
N ALA A 185 2.05 -24.11 -24.91
CA ALA A 185 2.91 -25.24 -25.26
C ALA A 185 2.41 -26.55 -24.62
N GLU A 186 2.08 -26.54 -23.31
CA GLU A 186 1.47 -27.68 -22.63
C GLU A 186 0.16 -28.11 -23.31
N ALA A 187 -0.70 -27.18 -23.67
CA ALA A 187 -1.95 -27.44 -24.38
C ALA A 187 -1.70 -28.03 -25.78
N ALA A 188 -0.70 -27.54 -26.51
CA ALA A 188 -0.34 -28.05 -27.80
C ALA A 188 0.19 -29.51 -27.74
N ASP A 189 0.92 -29.88 -26.67
CA ASP A 189 1.38 -31.24 -26.46
C ASP A 189 0.21 -32.19 -26.18
N VAL A 190 -0.79 -31.75 -25.39
CA VAL A 190 -2.02 -32.52 -25.15
C VAL A 190 -2.82 -32.70 -26.44
N ILE A 191 -2.94 -31.65 -27.25
CA ILE A 191 -3.65 -31.71 -28.55
C ILE A 191 -2.92 -32.65 -29.52
N ARG A 192 -1.60 -32.65 -29.51
CA ARG A 192 -0.79 -33.59 -30.35
C ARG A 192 -1.03 -35.04 -29.97
N ALA A 193 -1.17 -35.33 -28.65
CA ALA A 193 -1.47 -36.67 -28.17
C ALA A 193 -2.91 -37.12 -28.51
N HIS A 194 -3.84 -36.18 -28.65
CA HIS A 194 -5.25 -36.45 -28.89
C HIS A 194 -5.82 -35.58 -30.04
N PRO A 195 -5.62 -35.93 -31.32
CA PRO A 195 -6.02 -35.10 -32.49
C PRO A 195 -7.51 -34.68 -32.50
N ILE A 196 -8.38 -35.49 -31.93
CA ILE A 196 -9.82 -35.21 -31.83
C ILE A 196 -10.11 -33.94 -30.97
N SER A 197 -9.24 -33.64 -30.00
CA SER A 197 -9.38 -32.45 -29.15
C SER A 197 -9.26 -31.14 -29.93
N LEU A 198 -8.49 -31.13 -31.02
CA LEU A 198 -8.39 -29.97 -31.91
C LEU A 198 -9.72 -29.65 -32.60
N GLN A 199 -10.45 -30.68 -33.03
CA GLN A 199 -11.75 -30.53 -33.69
C GLN A 199 -12.77 -29.99 -32.71
N LEU A 200 -12.80 -30.50 -31.46
CA LEU A 200 -13.66 -30.00 -30.39
C LEU A 200 -13.34 -28.55 -30.05
N ARG A 201 -12.05 -28.20 -29.99
CA ARG A 201 -11.61 -26.81 -29.74
C ARG A 201 -12.06 -25.86 -30.83
N ASN A 202 -11.95 -26.29 -32.11
CA ASN A 202 -12.41 -25.50 -33.24
C ASN A 202 -13.93 -25.25 -33.18
N LEU A 203 -14.70 -26.28 -32.83
CA LEU A 203 -16.15 -26.13 -32.66
C LEU A 203 -16.51 -25.20 -31.48
N GLN A 204 -15.76 -25.27 -30.39
CA GLN A 204 -15.93 -24.38 -29.25
C GLN A 204 -15.65 -22.92 -29.64
N VAL A 205 -14.54 -22.63 -30.34
CA VAL A 205 -14.20 -21.29 -30.81
C VAL A 205 -15.25 -20.76 -31.77
N LEU A 206 -15.76 -21.61 -32.68
CA LEU A 206 -16.88 -21.24 -33.58
C LEU A 206 -18.15 -20.90 -32.79
N SER A 207 -18.45 -21.65 -31.72
CA SER A 207 -19.58 -21.36 -30.84
C SER A 207 -19.41 -20.01 -30.11
N GLU A 208 -18.20 -19.70 -29.63
CA GLU A 208 -17.90 -18.42 -28.98
C GLU A 208 -18.05 -17.24 -29.95
N ILE A 209 -17.55 -17.37 -31.19
CA ILE A 209 -17.71 -16.34 -32.22
C ILE A 209 -19.18 -16.15 -32.62
N ALA A 210 -19.97 -17.21 -32.62
CA ALA A 210 -21.39 -17.15 -32.97
C ALA A 210 -22.24 -16.42 -31.90
N ILE A 211 -21.78 -16.37 -30.65
CA ILE A 211 -22.47 -15.67 -29.54
C ILE A 211 -22.24 -14.15 -29.64
N GLU A 212 -21.08 -13.72 -30.08
CA GLU A 212 -20.83 -12.30 -30.34
C GLU A 212 -21.49 -11.93 -31.68
N LYS A 213 -22.46 -11.01 -31.68
CA LYS A 213 -23.27 -10.55 -32.82
C LYS A 213 -22.42 -9.89 -33.92
N ASN A 214 -21.36 -10.53 -34.37
CA ASN A 214 -20.51 -10.05 -35.47
C ASN A 214 -21.00 -10.63 -36.79
N SER A 215 -21.42 -9.79 -37.70
CA SER A 215 -21.96 -10.13 -39.04
C SER A 215 -20.90 -10.56 -40.07
N THR A 216 -19.63 -10.56 -39.72
CA THR A 216 -18.54 -10.89 -40.64
C THR A 216 -17.59 -11.89 -39.98
N ILE A 217 -17.63 -13.15 -40.42
CA ILE A 217 -16.72 -14.20 -39.99
C ILE A 217 -15.63 -14.34 -41.05
N ILE A 218 -14.41 -13.95 -40.76
CA ILE A 218 -13.25 -14.17 -41.63
C ILE A 218 -12.71 -15.57 -41.31
N PHE A 219 -12.94 -16.52 -42.21
CA PHE A 219 -12.37 -17.85 -42.15
C PHE A 219 -10.93 -17.84 -42.71
N PRO A 220 -9.91 -18.19 -41.93
CA PRO A 220 -8.57 -18.43 -42.48
C PRO A 220 -8.63 -19.60 -43.50
N ALA A 221 -8.02 -19.44 -44.68
CA ALA A 221 -8.04 -20.43 -45.74
C ALA A 221 -7.53 -21.83 -45.34
N GLN A 222 -6.69 -21.88 -44.29
CA GLN A 222 -6.17 -23.13 -43.70
C GLN A 222 -7.27 -24.03 -43.09
N PHE A 223 -8.43 -23.49 -42.72
CA PHE A 223 -9.58 -24.26 -42.24
C PHE A 223 -10.27 -25.05 -43.36
N MET A 224 -10.19 -24.56 -44.59
CA MET A 224 -10.76 -25.29 -45.74
C MET A 224 -10.03 -26.56 -46.07
N ASP A 225 -8.72 -26.63 -45.78
CA ASP A 225 -7.94 -27.86 -46.00
C ASP A 225 -8.27 -28.91 -44.94
N THR A 226 -8.59 -28.51 -43.73
CA THR A 226 -9.05 -29.43 -42.66
C THR A 226 -10.44 -30.02 -42.98
N VAL A 227 -11.33 -29.24 -43.55
CA VAL A 227 -12.65 -29.70 -43.98
C VAL A 227 -12.54 -30.68 -45.17
N ARG A 228 -11.60 -30.41 -46.10
CA ARG A 228 -11.30 -31.36 -47.20
C ARG A 228 -10.72 -32.67 -46.70
N GLY A 229 -9.84 -32.62 -45.69
CA GLY A 229 -9.32 -33.83 -45.03
C GLY A 229 -10.38 -34.68 -44.38
N LEU A 230 -11.38 -34.04 -43.77
CA LEU A 230 -12.54 -34.72 -43.16
C LEU A 230 -13.45 -35.38 -44.22
N THR A 231 -13.71 -34.71 -45.34
CA THR A 231 -14.53 -35.30 -46.43
C THR A 231 -13.81 -36.50 -47.06
N GLN A 232 -12.48 -36.42 -47.24
CA GLN A 232 -11.69 -37.56 -47.72
C GLN A 232 -11.69 -38.72 -46.72
N PHE A 233 -11.62 -38.47 -45.42
CA PHE A 233 -11.68 -39.50 -44.41
C PHE A 233 -13.03 -40.21 -44.40
N VAL A 234 -14.16 -39.46 -44.45
CA VAL A 234 -15.49 -40.02 -44.53
C VAL A 234 -15.72 -40.82 -45.83
N GLU A 235 -15.18 -40.32 -46.95
CA GLU A 235 -15.23 -41.04 -48.22
C GLU A 235 -14.37 -42.34 -48.20
N SER A 236 -13.18 -42.29 -47.53
CA SER A 236 -12.37 -43.53 -47.41
C SER A 236 -12.98 -44.56 -46.47
N GLU A 237 -13.70 -44.16 -45.46
CA GLU A 237 -14.39 -45.05 -44.51
C GLU A 237 -15.69 -45.62 -45.14
N SER A 238 -16.37 -44.83 -45.97
CA SER A 238 -17.50 -45.31 -46.76
C SER A 238 -17.11 -46.20 -47.94
N ALA A 239 -15.91 -46.08 -48.49
CA ALA A 239 -15.34 -46.94 -49.54
C ALA A 239 -14.71 -48.25 -49.00
N GLY A 240 -14.44 -48.30 -47.67
CA GLY A 240 -13.81 -49.47 -47.00
C GLY A 240 -14.73 -50.66 -46.67
N SER A 241 -15.99 -50.69 -47.14
CA SER A 241 -16.91 -51.78 -46.90
C SER A 241 -17.02 -52.84 -48.03
N GLU A 242 -16.02 -52.93 -48.93
CA GLU A 242 -15.95 -54.07 -49.85
C GLU A 242 -14.87 -55.10 -49.43
N PRO A 243 -15.14 -56.37 -49.47
CA PRO A 243 -14.23 -57.43 -48.97
C PRO A 243 -13.05 -57.65 -49.92
N MET A 244 -11.83 -57.62 -49.37
CA MET A 244 -10.56 -57.91 -50.06
C MET A 244 -10.52 -59.33 -50.61
N PRO A 245 -10.11 -59.57 -51.89
CA PRO A 245 -9.72 -60.87 -52.34
C PRO A 245 -8.26 -61.20 -51.94
N ALA A 246 -8.07 -62.40 -51.44
CA ALA A 246 -6.81 -62.94 -51.00
C ALA A 246 -5.93 -63.27 -52.24
N GLN A 247 -4.72 -62.74 -52.33
CA GLN A 247 -3.54 -63.21 -53.13
C GLN A 247 -2.41 -62.20 -52.88
N THR A 248 -1.16 -62.46 -52.63
CA THR A 248 -0.21 -63.55 -52.87
C THR A 248 1.08 -63.15 -52.12
N LEU A 249 1.60 -64.05 -51.31
CA LEU A 249 2.94 -63.95 -50.72
C LEU A 249 3.99 -64.14 -51.85
N ALA A 250 4.83 -63.12 -52.09
CA ALA A 250 6.04 -63.26 -52.87
C ALA A 250 7.23 -62.63 -52.14
N ALA A 251 8.27 -63.42 -52.07
CA ALA A 251 9.51 -63.30 -51.38
C ALA A 251 10.24 -61.93 -51.55
N VAL A 252 10.81 -61.44 -50.46
CA VAL A 252 11.85 -60.41 -50.52
C VAL A 252 13.16 -61.02 -50.06
N GLU A 253 14.13 -61.06 -50.99
CA GLU A 253 15.52 -61.41 -50.74
C GLU A 253 16.26 -60.36 -49.89
N PRO A 254 17.31 -60.76 -49.14
CA PRO A 254 18.07 -59.81 -48.28
C PRO A 254 19.25 -59.24 -49.13
N THR A 255 19.40 -57.89 -49.03
CA THR A 255 20.60 -57.19 -49.56
C THR A 255 21.57 -56.86 -48.39
N PRO A 256 22.90 -56.85 -48.70
CA PRO A 256 23.95 -56.96 -47.71
C PRO A 256 24.35 -55.61 -47.07
N SER A 257 24.91 -55.74 -45.87
CA SER A 257 25.52 -54.72 -45.01
C SER A 257 26.63 -53.93 -45.72
N ALA A 258 26.58 -52.58 -45.60
CA ALA A 258 27.74 -51.73 -45.89
C ALA A 258 28.09 -50.92 -44.60
N GLY A 259 29.37 -50.96 -44.36
CA GLY A 259 30.11 -50.63 -43.17
C GLY A 259 29.97 -49.23 -42.55
N LEU A 260 30.24 -49.25 -41.30
CA LEU A 260 30.52 -48.10 -40.46
C LEU A 260 31.90 -47.47 -40.74
N PRO A 261 32.06 -46.16 -40.82
CA PRO A 261 33.34 -45.49 -40.69
C PRO A 261 33.72 -45.21 -39.22
N PRO A 262 35.03 -45.07 -38.93
CA PRO A 262 35.58 -45.13 -37.60
C PRO A 262 35.51 -43.80 -36.83
N VAL A 263 35.39 -43.92 -35.51
CA VAL A 263 35.51 -42.87 -34.48
C VAL A 263 36.96 -42.39 -34.42
N SER A 264 37.19 -41.09 -34.43
CA SER A 264 38.46 -40.45 -34.07
C SER A 264 38.36 -39.77 -32.73
N PRO A 265 39.38 -39.84 -31.83
CA PRO A 265 39.32 -39.33 -30.47
C PRO A 265 39.82 -37.90 -30.37
N ALA A 266 39.28 -37.24 -29.36
CA ALA A 266 39.70 -36.13 -28.55
C ALA A 266 41.06 -35.43 -28.76
N VAL A 267 41.03 -34.10 -28.71
CA VAL A 267 41.81 -33.26 -27.77
C VAL A 267 40.90 -32.12 -27.29
#